data_fca133bde23b5c11b0c78a6ff2c34a4e
#
_entry.id   fca133bde23b5c11b0c78a6ff2c34a4e
#
_cell.length_a   1.000
_cell.length_b   1.000
_cell.length_c   1.000
_cell.angle_alpha   90.00
_cell.angle_beta   90.00
_cell.angle_gamma   90.00
#
_symmetry.space_group_name_H-M   'P 1'
#
loop_
_entity.id
_entity.type
_entity.pdbx_description
1 polymer ?
#
loop_
_entity_poly.entity_id
_entity_poly.type
_entity_poly.pdbx_seq_one_letter_code
_entity_poly.pdbx_strand_id
1 'polypeptide(L)'
;MAEPNVIRAAGCLVYRQAGEGLEVLVAHRPLYDDWDFPKGKLEAGESELECAIRETEEETGYTGDIGAELPSDRYVVRGKDKTVRWWLLHQRGGGFTPNDEVDQVRWLPPAEAANVLSYDHAKRLLDHLPT
;
A
#
# COMPACT_ATOMS: atom_id res chain seq x y z
N MET A 1 -6.56 -9.94 -25.19
CA MET A 1 -7.68 -8.97 -25.06
C MET A 1 -7.85 -8.61 -23.60
N ALA A 2 -7.87 -7.33 -23.29
CA ALA A 2 -8.09 -6.92 -21.91
C ALA A 2 -9.51 -7.27 -21.47
N GLU A 3 -9.65 -7.81 -20.29
CA GLU A 3 -10.96 -8.08 -19.72
C GLU A 3 -11.55 -6.77 -19.19
N PRO A 4 -12.66 -6.27 -19.78
CA PRO A 4 -13.18 -4.95 -19.41
C PRO A 4 -13.74 -4.89 -17.99
N ASN A 5 -13.93 -6.05 -17.33
CA ASN A 5 -14.53 -6.13 -16.00
C ASN A 5 -13.52 -6.39 -14.89
N VAL A 6 -12.22 -6.29 -15.19
CA VAL A 6 -11.16 -6.47 -14.20
C VAL A 6 -10.51 -5.13 -13.91
N ILE A 7 -10.51 -4.74 -12.64
CA ILE A 7 -9.78 -3.57 -12.16
C ILE A 7 -8.45 -4.07 -11.59
N ARG A 8 -7.35 -3.52 -12.10
CA ARG A 8 -6.00 -3.88 -11.65
C ARG A 8 -5.42 -2.71 -10.88
N ALA A 9 -4.93 -3.02 -9.68
CA ALA A 9 -4.32 -2.04 -8.80
C ALA A 9 -3.07 -2.65 -8.17
N ALA A 10 -2.23 -1.80 -7.62
CA ALA A 10 -1.02 -2.25 -6.95
C ALA A 10 -0.59 -1.25 -5.89
N GLY A 11 0.12 -1.73 -4.88
CA GLY A 11 0.61 -0.91 -3.81
C GLY A 11 1.76 -1.53 -3.06
N CYS A 12 2.21 -0.84 -2.02
CA CYS A 12 3.36 -1.27 -1.22
C CYS A 12 3.03 -1.28 0.27
N LEU A 13 3.57 -2.28 0.94
CA LEU A 13 3.72 -2.25 2.39
C LEU A 13 5.09 -1.63 2.67
N VAL A 14 5.07 -0.38 3.11
CA VAL A 14 6.28 0.41 3.35
C VAL A 14 6.72 0.21 4.78
N TYR A 15 7.97 -0.15 4.98
CA TYR A 15 8.52 -0.35 6.32
C TYR A 15 9.88 0.30 6.46
N ARG A 16 10.27 0.52 7.72
CA ARG A 16 11.60 1.03 8.06
C ARG A 16 12.06 0.42 9.37
N GLN A 17 13.37 0.41 9.59
CA GLN A 17 13.94 0.05 10.87
C GLN A 17 13.76 1.21 11.84
N ALA A 18 13.30 0.91 13.05
CA ALA A 18 13.11 1.91 14.11
C ALA A 18 13.57 1.30 15.43
N GLY A 19 14.75 1.69 15.89
CA GLY A 19 15.35 1.07 17.07
C GLY A 19 15.59 -0.43 16.81
N GLU A 20 15.09 -1.28 17.69
CA GLU A 20 15.26 -2.74 17.60
C GLU A 20 14.16 -3.42 16.78
N GLY A 21 13.16 -2.67 16.31
CA GLY A 21 12.03 -3.24 15.61
C GLY A 21 11.77 -2.56 14.29
N LEU A 22 10.65 -2.92 13.69
CA LEU A 22 10.19 -2.32 12.43
C LEU A 22 9.01 -1.41 12.70
N GLU A 23 8.87 -0.40 11.85
CA GLU A 23 7.64 0.39 11.74
C GLU A 23 7.11 0.27 10.32
N VAL A 24 5.79 0.30 10.18
CA VAL A 24 5.12 0.32 8.90
C VAL A 24 4.36 1.61 8.72
N LEU A 25 4.21 2.02 7.47
CA LEU A 25 3.50 3.24 7.11
C LEU A 25 2.04 2.91 6.84
N VAL A 26 1.14 3.56 7.57
CA VAL A 26 -0.30 3.50 7.30
C VAL A 26 -0.78 4.89 6.87
N ALA A 27 -1.69 4.92 5.92
CA ALA A 27 -2.18 6.15 5.30
C ALA A 27 -3.67 6.30 5.52
N HIS A 28 -4.09 7.51 5.90
CA HIS A 28 -5.50 7.84 6.07
C HIS A 28 -6.03 8.48 4.78
N ARG A 29 -7.16 7.95 4.30
CA ARG A 29 -7.83 8.46 3.11
C ARG A 29 -9.06 9.27 3.53
N PRO A 30 -9.02 10.61 3.40
CA PRO A 30 -10.14 11.45 3.89
C PRO A 30 -11.46 11.15 3.20
N LEU A 31 -11.44 10.79 1.91
CA LEU A 31 -12.66 10.51 1.16
C LEU A 31 -13.42 9.30 1.72
N TYR A 32 -12.70 8.32 2.25
CA TYR A 32 -13.28 7.07 2.78
C TYR A 32 -13.25 7.01 4.30
N ASP A 33 -12.53 7.93 4.94
CA ASP A 33 -12.27 7.92 6.38
C ASP A 33 -11.76 6.56 6.85
N ASP A 34 -10.74 6.05 6.18
CA ASP A 34 -10.15 4.76 6.50
C ASP A 34 -8.61 4.82 6.50
N TRP A 35 -8.01 3.77 7.04
CA TRP A 35 -6.56 3.58 7.07
C TRP A 35 -6.19 2.34 6.26
N ASP A 36 -5.22 2.49 5.35
CA ASP A 36 -4.78 1.42 4.46
C ASP A 36 -3.31 1.64 4.10
N PHE A 37 -2.74 0.67 3.38
CA PHE A 37 -1.45 0.87 2.74
C PHE A 37 -1.63 1.61 1.42
N PRO A 38 -0.61 2.37 0.96
CA PRO A 38 -0.73 3.12 -0.30
C PRO A 38 -0.92 2.16 -1.49
N LYS A 39 -1.86 2.48 -2.35
CA LYS A 39 -2.16 1.72 -3.55
C LYS A 39 -2.97 2.55 -4.53
N GLY A 40 -3.01 2.13 -5.78
CA GLY A 40 -3.85 2.76 -6.78
C GLY A 40 -3.97 1.92 -8.04
N LYS A 41 -4.72 2.43 -9.00
CA LYS A 41 -5.00 1.73 -10.25
C LYS A 41 -3.87 1.90 -11.25
N LEU A 42 -3.66 0.87 -12.09
CA LEU A 42 -2.69 0.91 -13.15
C LEU A 42 -3.06 1.99 -14.18
N GLU A 43 -2.04 2.68 -14.68
CA GLU A 43 -2.14 3.51 -15.87
C GLU A 43 -1.82 2.69 -17.12
N ALA A 44 -2.24 3.19 -18.27
CA ALA A 44 -1.99 2.51 -19.54
C ALA A 44 -0.48 2.28 -19.77
N GLY A 45 -0.11 1.05 -20.11
CA GLY A 45 1.28 0.67 -20.35
C GLY A 45 2.12 0.43 -19.11
N GLU A 46 1.55 0.57 -17.94
CA GLU A 46 2.25 0.41 -16.66
C GLU A 46 2.14 -1.04 -16.18
N SER A 47 3.25 -1.57 -15.62
CA SER A 47 3.19 -2.85 -14.92
C SER A 47 2.64 -2.63 -13.51
N GLU A 48 2.23 -3.71 -12.86
CA GLU A 48 1.77 -3.64 -11.47
C GLU A 48 2.88 -3.13 -10.54
N LEU A 49 4.11 -3.59 -10.74
CA LEU A 49 5.23 -3.11 -9.91
C LEU A 49 5.48 -1.61 -10.11
N GLU A 50 5.48 -1.15 -11.36
CA GLU A 50 5.62 0.27 -11.64
C GLU A 50 4.50 1.09 -10.99
N CYS A 51 3.27 0.58 -11.05
CA CYS A 51 2.12 1.20 -10.42
C CYS A 51 2.30 1.27 -8.89
N ALA A 52 2.74 0.18 -8.27
CA ALA A 52 2.94 0.14 -6.82
C ALA A 52 3.93 1.21 -6.37
N ILE A 53 5.04 1.34 -7.08
CA ILE A 53 6.06 2.34 -6.77
C ILE A 53 5.52 3.76 -6.97
N ARG A 54 4.89 4.00 -8.11
CA ARG A 54 4.35 5.33 -8.45
C ARG A 54 3.26 5.77 -7.46
N GLU A 55 2.30 4.90 -7.19
CA GLU A 55 1.20 5.24 -6.27
C GLU A 55 1.71 5.49 -4.85
N THR A 56 2.68 4.70 -4.40
CA THR A 56 3.28 4.91 -3.09
C THR A 56 3.93 6.28 -3.00
N GLU A 57 4.69 6.68 -4.01
CA GLU A 57 5.32 7.99 -4.04
C GLU A 57 4.31 9.13 -4.15
N GLU A 58 3.31 8.99 -5.02
CA GLU A 58 2.27 10.02 -5.17
C GLU A 58 1.48 10.25 -3.89
N GLU A 59 1.09 9.17 -3.22
CA GLU A 59 0.23 9.26 -2.04
C GLU A 59 0.99 9.59 -0.76
N THR A 60 2.21 9.08 -0.61
CA THR A 60 2.95 9.19 0.65
C THR A 60 4.26 9.95 0.56
N GLY A 61 4.79 10.17 -0.63
CA GLY A 61 6.08 10.83 -0.83
C GLY A 61 7.29 9.94 -0.56
N TYR A 62 7.10 8.70 -0.13
CA TYR A 62 8.20 7.81 0.23
C TYR A 62 8.66 6.95 -0.93
N THR A 63 9.97 6.72 -0.97
CA THR A 63 10.65 5.87 -1.95
C THR A 63 11.59 4.92 -1.23
N GLY A 64 12.03 3.89 -1.91
CA GLY A 64 12.96 2.93 -1.30
C GLY A 64 13.24 1.73 -2.18
N ASP A 65 13.70 0.67 -1.54
CA ASP A 65 14.07 -0.58 -2.21
C ASP A 65 12.90 -1.55 -2.20
N ILE A 66 12.54 -2.04 -3.39
CA ILE A 66 11.49 -3.05 -3.53
C ILE A 66 12.03 -4.40 -3.06
N GLY A 67 11.24 -5.07 -2.25
CA GLY A 67 11.50 -6.41 -1.78
C GLY A 67 10.54 -7.43 -2.39
N ALA A 68 10.19 -8.45 -1.60
CA ALA A 68 9.35 -9.54 -2.06
C ALA A 68 7.94 -9.09 -2.42
N GLU A 69 7.36 -9.76 -3.40
CA GLU A 69 5.93 -9.63 -3.68
C GLU A 69 5.14 -10.36 -2.59
N LEU A 70 4.08 -9.74 -2.11
CA LEU A 70 3.20 -10.27 -1.06
C LEU A 70 1.96 -10.92 -1.69
N PRO A 71 1.18 -11.69 -0.91
CA PRO A 71 -0.07 -12.22 -1.43
C PRO A 71 -0.99 -11.11 -1.93
N SER A 72 -1.59 -11.31 -3.10
CA SER A 72 -2.50 -10.34 -3.69
C SER A 72 -3.90 -10.49 -3.12
N ASP A 73 -4.66 -9.40 -3.19
CA ASP A 73 -6.07 -9.38 -2.82
C ASP A 73 -6.94 -9.46 -4.05
N ARG A 74 -8.09 -10.12 -3.89
CA ARG A 74 -9.06 -10.28 -4.95
C ARG A 74 -10.46 -10.12 -4.38
N TYR A 75 -11.23 -9.17 -4.91
CA TYR A 75 -12.58 -8.91 -4.45
C TYR A 75 -13.40 -8.24 -5.54
N VAL A 76 -14.72 -8.15 -5.32
CA VAL A 76 -15.65 -7.57 -6.29
C VAL A 76 -16.02 -6.17 -5.84
N VAL A 77 -15.93 -5.20 -6.75
CA VAL A 77 -16.34 -3.82 -6.54
C VAL A 77 -17.30 -3.42 -7.65
N ARG A 78 -18.53 -3.11 -7.29
CA ARG A 78 -19.55 -2.67 -8.25
C ARG A 78 -19.71 -3.65 -9.43
N GLY A 79 -19.73 -4.95 -9.13
CA GLY A 79 -19.86 -5.99 -10.13
C GLY A 79 -18.62 -6.29 -10.96
N LYS A 80 -17.49 -5.66 -10.63
CA LYS A 80 -16.21 -5.90 -11.32
C LYS A 80 -15.22 -6.58 -10.39
N ASP A 81 -14.49 -7.54 -10.94
CA ASP A 81 -13.36 -8.13 -10.20
C ASP A 81 -12.27 -7.10 -10.03
N LYS A 82 -11.74 -7.00 -8.83
CA LYS A 82 -10.59 -6.15 -8.54
C LYS A 82 -9.47 -7.00 -7.98
N THR A 83 -8.27 -6.82 -8.52
CA THR A 83 -7.05 -7.47 -8.05
C THR A 83 -6.09 -6.39 -7.58
N VAL A 84 -5.52 -6.56 -6.40
CA VAL A 84 -4.49 -5.66 -5.89
C VAL A 84 -3.25 -6.49 -5.62
N ARG A 85 -2.14 -6.14 -6.28
CA ARG A 85 -0.85 -6.78 -6.05
C ARG A 85 -0.02 -5.90 -5.13
N TRP A 86 0.73 -6.53 -4.24
CA TRP A 86 1.46 -5.85 -3.16
C TRP A 86 2.92 -6.23 -3.16
N TRP A 87 3.78 -5.28 -2.82
CA TRP A 87 5.22 -5.52 -2.61
C TRP A 87 5.67 -4.89 -1.32
N LEU A 88 6.69 -5.49 -0.69
CA LEU A 88 7.43 -4.83 0.37
C LEU A 88 8.25 -3.70 -0.23
N LEU A 89 8.31 -2.56 0.47
CA LEU A 89 9.18 -1.45 0.12
C LEU A 89 9.91 -1.00 1.38
N HIS A 90 11.23 -1.17 1.38
CA HIS A 90 12.08 -0.68 2.47
C HIS A 90 12.36 0.79 2.23
N GLN A 91 11.81 1.65 3.07
CA GLN A 91 11.92 3.10 2.90
C GLN A 91 13.39 3.56 3.01
N ARG A 92 13.81 4.34 2.03
CA ARG A 92 15.16 4.91 1.97
C ARG A 92 15.15 6.42 1.91
N GLY A 93 14.11 7.02 1.35
CA GLY A 93 14.04 8.45 1.14
C GLY A 93 12.63 8.96 1.08
N GLY A 94 12.52 10.25 0.83
CA GLY A 94 11.24 10.93 0.69
C GLY A 94 10.70 11.47 1.99
N GLY A 95 9.53 12.05 1.90
CA GLY A 95 8.80 12.59 3.04
C GLY A 95 7.37 12.90 2.65
N PHE A 96 6.49 12.84 3.63
CA PHE A 96 5.07 13.00 3.37
C PHE A 96 4.66 14.48 3.30
N THR A 97 3.82 14.78 2.32
CA THR A 97 3.09 16.04 2.20
C THR A 97 1.61 15.69 2.01
N PRO A 98 0.70 16.25 2.82
CA PRO A 98 -0.73 16.00 2.65
C PRO A 98 -1.21 16.33 1.24
N ASN A 99 -2.12 15.52 0.72
CA ASN A 99 -2.66 15.66 -0.62
C ASN A 99 -4.12 15.23 -0.63
N ASP A 100 -4.78 15.29 -1.81
CA ASP A 100 -6.20 15.01 -1.92
C ASP A 100 -6.57 13.56 -1.62
N GLU A 101 -5.64 12.64 -1.79
CA GLU A 101 -5.89 11.22 -1.58
C GLU A 101 -5.53 10.75 -0.18
N VAL A 102 -4.47 11.33 0.41
CA VAL A 102 -3.97 10.96 1.74
C VAL A 102 -3.69 12.24 2.52
N ASP A 103 -4.42 12.44 3.61
CA ASP A 103 -4.28 13.64 4.42
C ASP A 103 -3.32 13.47 5.59
N GLN A 104 -3.07 12.23 6.03
CA GLN A 104 -2.10 11.96 7.07
C GLN A 104 -1.53 10.55 6.94
N VAL A 105 -0.30 10.39 7.42
CA VAL A 105 0.35 9.08 7.53
C VAL A 105 0.84 8.90 8.95
N ARG A 106 1.03 7.63 9.34
CA ARG A 106 1.60 7.29 10.63
C ARG A 106 2.58 6.15 10.45
N TRP A 107 3.72 6.26 11.11
CA TRP A 107 4.68 5.16 11.23
C TRP A 107 4.40 4.44 12.53
N LEU A 108 4.03 3.17 12.46
CA LEU A 108 3.60 2.41 13.63
C LEU A 108 4.30 1.06 13.70
N PRO A 109 4.61 0.57 14.91
CA PRO A 109 4.97 -0.83 15.07
C PRO A 109 3.87 -1.72 14.48
N PRO A 110 4.21 -2.91 13.94
CA PRO A 110 3.20 -3.76 13.29
C PRO A 110 1.99 -4.09 14.15
N ALA A 111 2.17 -4.33 15.45
CA ALA A 111 1.05 -4.62 16.34
C ALA A 111 0.08 -3.43 16.46
N GLU A 112 0.60 -2.21 16.49
CA GLU A 112 -0.24 -1.01 16.53
C GLU A 112 -0.89 -0.75 15.18
N ALA A 113 -0.15 -0.98 14.08
CA ALA A 113 -0.71 -0.87 12.74
C ALA A 113 -1.91 -1.78 12.56
N ALA A 114 -1.84 -3.00 13.08
CA ALA A 114 -2.95 -3.95 13.01
C ALA A 114 -4.22 -3.41 13.68
N ASN A 115 -4.08 -2.58 14.71
CA ASN A 115 -5.23 -1.99 15.39
C ASN A 115 -5.82 -0.77 14.64
N VAL A 116 -5.02 -0.14 13.81
CA VAL A 116 -5.41 1.07 13.08
C VAL A 116 -5.98 0.76 11.70
N LEU A 117 -5.40 -0.23 11.00
CA LEU A 117 -5.82 -0.60 9.65
C LEU A 117 -7.29 -0.98 9.62
N SER A 118 -8.00 -0.48 8.62
CA SER A 118 -9.45 -0.64 8.50
C SER A 118 -9.87 -1.98 7.91
N TYR A 119 -8.96 -2.69 7.23
CA TYR A 119 -9.29 -3.89 6.46
C TYR A 119 -8.50 -5.11 6.90
N ASP A 120 -9.17 -6.25 7.02
CA ASP A 120 -8.54 -7.50 7.44
C ASP A 120 -7.46 -7.95 6.45
N HIS A 121 -7.67 -7.74 5.15
CA HIS A 121 -6.65 -8.12 4.17
C HIS A 121 -5.35 -7.32 4.34
N ALA A 122 -5.46 -6.05 4.71
CA ALA A 122 -4.28 -5.23 5.00
C ALA A 122 -3.55 -5.74 6.24
N LYS A 123 -4.31 -6.08 7.28
CA LYS A 123 -3.72 -6.63 8.51
C LYS A 123 -2.96 -7.93 8.24
N ARG A 124 -3.48 -8.79 7.37
CA ARG A 124 -2.81 -10.06 7.02
C ARG A 124 -1.48 -9.84 6.32
N LEU A 125 -1.31 -8.75 5.59
CA LEU A 125 -0.03 -8.44 4.93
C LEU A 125 1.10 -8.23 5.94
N LEU A 126 0.78 -7.79 7.16
CA LEU A 126 1.77 -7.59 8.21
C LEU A 126 2.53 -8.87 8.57
N ASP A 127 1.93 -10.03 8.37
CA ASP A 127 2.57 -11.32 8.66
C ASP A 127 3.77 -11.59 7.74
N HIS A 128 3.91 -10.85 6.65
CA HIS A 128 4.97 -11.05 5.66
C HIS A 128 6.12 -10.05 5.80
N LEU A 129 6.12 -9.25 6.86
CA LEU A 129 7.23 -8.33 7.13
C LEU A 129 8.52 -9.11 7.38
N PRO A 130 9.68 -8.54 7.02
CA PRO A 130 10.97 -9.16 7.36
C PRO A 130 11.13 -9.27 8.87
N THR A 131 11.85 -10.27 9.30
CA THR A 131 12.15 -10.49 10.73
C THR A 131 13.51 -9.94 11.11
#